data_c16787e3ab8cfb35cb98246815256b10
#
_entry.id   c16787e3ab8cfb35cb98246815256b10
#
_cell.length_a   1.000
_cell.length_b   1.000
_cell.length_c   1.000
_cell.angle_alpha   90.00
_cell.angle_beta   90.00
_cell.angle_gamma   90.00
#
_symmetry.space_group_name_H-M   'P 1'
#
loop_
_entity.id
_entity.type
_entity.pdbx_description
1 polymer ?
#
loop_
_entity_poly.entity_id
_entity_poly.type
_entity_poly.pdbx_seq_one_letter_code
_entity_poly.pdbx_strand_id
1 'polypeptide(L)'
;MHGGGFYHVQKYTVAPEEMPAELHWFKYEAYFTWLSGFALLVVVYYFGATSYLIDPARADLTPTAAIAASLGFLIGSWLIYEALCRSLIGRSTPALAVSVFLLILASAFLLTQIFSDRAAFLHVGALIGTIMSANVFVVIIPNQKKVVADLVANKTPNPALG
;
A
#
# COMPACT_ATOMS: atom_id res chain seq x y z
N MET A 1 1.53 13.72 -18.76
CA MET A 1 0.71 14.20 -19.90
C MET A 1 0.78 13.14 -20.98
N HIS A 2 -0.31 12.40 -21.19
CA HIS A 2 -0.37 11.37 -22.24
C HIS A 2 -0.95 12.01 -23.51
N GLY A 3 -0.09 12.38 -24.47
CA GLY A 3 -0.49 12.83 -25.80
C GLY A 3 -1.33 14.11 -25.89
N GLY A 4 -1.35 14.99 -24.89
CA GLY A 4 -2.05 16.26 -24.92
C GLY A 4 -3.59 16.18 -24.85
N GLY A 5 -4.15 15.00 -24.58
CA GLY A 5 -5.58 14.81 -24.43
C GLY A 5 -6.09 15.09 -23.00
N PHE A 6 -7.41 15.27 -22.88
CA PHE A 6 -8.09 15.40 -21.59
C PHE A 6 -8.81 14.10 -21.27
N TYR A 7 -8.82 13.72 -20.00
CA TYR A 7 -9.59 12.58 -19.51
C TYR A 7 -10.92 13.08 -18.92
N HIS A 8 -12.02 12.53 -19.38
CA HIS A 8 -13.34 12.78 -18.81
C HIS A 8 -13.69 11.61 -17.89
N VAL A 9 -13.85 11.89 -16.59
CA VAL A 9 -14.20 10.89 -15.57
C VAL A 9 -15.67 11.09 -15.18
N GLN A 10 -16.48 10.04 -15.32
CA GLN A 10 -17.87 10.02 -14.89
C GLN A 10 -18.06 8.99 -13.78
N LYS A 11 -18.83 9.36 -12.74
CA LYS A 11 -19.27 8.44 -11.69
C LYS A 11 -20.72 8.07 -11.94
N TYR A 12 -20.95 6.80 -12.22
CA TYR A 12 -22.31 6.26 -12.35
C TYR A 12 -22.79 5.78 -10.99
N THR A 13 -24.02 6.15 -10.61
CA THR A 13 -24.70 5.65 -9.40
C THR A 13 -25.58 4.45 -9.70
N VAL A 14 -25.89 4.23 -10.96
CA VAL A 14 -26.55 3.04 -11.54
C VAL A 14 -25.79 2.65 -12.80
N ALA A 15 -25.94 1.42 -13.26
CA ALA A 15 -25.29 1.00 -14.50
C ALA A 15 -25.81 1.85 -15.68
N PRO A 16 -24.92 2.35 -16.57
CA PRO A 16 -25.35 3.01 -17.79
C PRO A 16 -26.02 2.00 -18.73
N GLU A 17 -26.91 2.46 -19.60
CA GLU A 17 -27.59 1.61 -20.59
C GLU A 17 -26.59 0.92 -21.51
N GLU A 18 -25.51 1.62 -21.87
CA GLU A 18 -24.39 1.09 -22.65
C GLU A 18 -23.09 1.27 -21.87
N MET A 19 -22.36 0.18 -21.68
CA MET A 19 -21.04 0.22 -21.06
C MET A 19 -20.01 0.80 -22.06
N PRO A 20 -19.06 1.66 -21.60
CA PRO A 20 -17.98 2.15 -22.46
C PRO A 20 -17.21 1.00 -23.08
N ALA A 21 -16.92 1.09 -24.38
CA ALA A 21 -16.19 0.06 -25.13
C ALA A 21 -14.75 -0.10 -24.59
N GLU A 22 -14.16 0.98 -24.10
CA GLU A 22 -12.81 0.99 -23.54
C GLU A 22 -12.87 1.40 -22.07
N LEU A 23 -12.43 0.48 -21.19
CA LEU A 23 -12.25 0.72 -19.77
C LEU A 23 -10.76 0.76 -19.44
N HIS A 24 -10.29 1.80 -18.75
CA HIS A 24 -8.91 1.87 -18.33
C HIS A 24 -8.63 0.88 -17.18
N TRP A 25 -7.51 0.17 -17.29
CA TRP A 25 -7.16 -0.92 -16.38
C TRP A 25 -6.30 -0.44 -15.20
N PHE A 26 -6.75 0.56 -14.46
CA PHE A 26 -6.06 1.18 -13.33
C PHE A 26 -5.49 0.19 -12.30
N LYS A 27 -6.14 -0.96 -12.09
CA LYS A 27 -5.67 -1.98 -11.16
C LYS A 27 -4.27 -2.50 -11.50
N TYR A 28 -3.96 -2.61 -12.81
CA TYR A 28 -2.65 -3.11 -13.24
C TYR A 28 -1.55 -2.08 -13.07
N GLU A 29 -1.85 -0.80 -13.15
CA GLU A 29 -0.90 0.27 -12.84
C GLU A 29 -0.45 0.18 -11.37
N ALA A 30 -1.40 0.00 -10.45
CA ALA A 30 -1.09 -0.19 -9.03
C ALA A 30 -0.26 -1.47 -8.79
N TYR A 31 -0.60 -2.59 -9.44
CA TYR A 31 0.15 -3.84 -9.34
C TYR A 31 1.59 -3.69 -9.82
N PHE A 32 1.78 -3.18 -11.02
CA PHE A 32 3.12 -3.06 -11.61
C PHE A 32 3.97 -2.03 -10.88
N THR A 33 3.39 -0.95 -10.37
CA THR A 33 4.11 0.04 -9.57
C THR A 33 4.68 -0.59 -8.30
N TRP A 34 3.85 -1.33 -7.55
CA TRP A 34 4.33 -1.98 -6.34
C TRP A 34 5.33 -3.11 -6.63
N LEU A 35 5.05 -3.97 -7.62
CA LEU A 35 5.92 -5.08 -7.99
C LEU A 35 7.30 -4.60 -8.45
N SER A 36 7.35 -3.57 -9.27
CA SER A 36 8.63 -3.01 -9.73
C SER A 36 9.41 -2.35 -8.60
N GLY A 37 8.74 -1.62 -7.70
CA GLY A 37 9.36 -1.04 -6.52
C GLY A 37 9.89 -2.10 -5.55
N PHE A 38 9.11 -3.16 -5.31
CA PHE A 38 9.55 -4.28 -4.48
C PHE A 38 10.71 -5.07 -5.12
N ALA A 39 10.66 -5.31 -6.43
CA ALA A 39 11.76 -5.94 -7.15
C ALA A 39 13.05 -5.12 -7.03
N LEU A 40 12.97 -3.79 -7.12
CA LEU A 40 14.11 -2.90 -6.94
C LEU A 40 14.64 -2.96 -5.49
N LEU A 41 13.75 -3.01 -4.49
CA LEU A 41 14.13 -3.22 -3.09
C LEU A 41 14.93 -4.53 -2.91
N VAL A 42 14.44 -5.62 -3.50
CA VAL A 42 15.11 -6.93 -3.45
C VAL A 42 16.48 -6.86 -4.10
N VAL A 43 16.58 -6.33 -5.32
CA VAL A 43 17.85 -6.28 -6.06
C VAL A 43 18.90 -5.43 -5.33
N VAL A 44 18.51 -4.26 -4.84
CA VAL A 44 19.47 -3.32 -4.23
C VAL A 44 19.78 -3.68 -2.77
N TYR A 45 18.74 -3.95 -1.97
CA TYR A 45 18.89 -4.06 -0.52
C TYR A 45 18.99 -5.50 -0.02
N TYR A 46 18.38 -6.47 -0.69
CA TYR A 46 18.44 -7.84 -0.20
C TYR A 46 19.64 -8.60 -0.78
N PHE A 47 19.93 -8.45 -2.09
CA PHE A 47 21.18 -8.99 -2.63
C PHE A 47 22.41 -8.23 -2.14
N GLY A 48 22.27 -6.93 -1.89
CA GLY A 48 23.34 -6.09 -1.32
C GLY A 48 23.20 -5.83 0.18
N ALA A 49 22.63 -6.78 0.96
CA ALA A 49 22.26 -6.53 2.36
C ALA A 49 23.41 -6.06 3.24
N THR A 50 24.59 -6.66 3.10
CA THR A 50 25.80 -6.28 3.86
C THR A 50 26.28 -4.87 3.57
N SER A 51 26.04 -4.35 2.37
CA SER A 51 26.55 -3.03 1.94
C SER A 51 25.52 -1.92 2.05
N TYR A 52 24.22 -2.24 1.94
CA TYR A 52 23.19 -1.22 1.82
C TYR A 52 22.11 -1.29 2.91
N LEU A 53 21.84 -2.47 3.48
CA LEU A 53 20.78 -2.64 4.48
C LEU A 53 21.34 -2.57 5.90
N ILE A 54 22.45 -3.28 6.17
CA ILE A 54 23.03 -3.44 7.50
C ILE A 54 23.97 -2.30 7.82
N ASP A 55 23.92 -1.84 9.07
CA ASP A 55 24.93 -0.98 9.68
C ASP A 55 25.38 -1.63 11.00
N PRO A 56 26.59 -2.21 11.05
CA PRO A 56 27.09 -2.87 12.26
C PRO A 56 27.23 -1.94 13.48
N ALA A 57 27.33 -0.63 13.25
CA ALA A 57 27.37 0.35 14.34
C ALA A 57 26.02 0.52 15.04
N ARG A 58 24.91 0.11 14.42
CA ARG A 58 23.55 0.19 14.96
C ARG A 58 23.06 -1.15 15.47
N ALA A 59 23.13 -2.16 14.61
CA ALA A 59 22.70 -3.51 14.94
C ALA A 59 23.57 -4.53 14.20
N ASP A 60 24.18 -5.44 14.94
CA ASP A 60 24.96 -6.55 14.36
C ASP A 60 24.00 -7.65 13.87
N LEU A 61 23.48 -7.47 12.66
CA LEU A 61 22.53 -8.38 12.05
C LEU A 61 23.17 -9.21 10.95
N THR A 62 22.78 -10.48 10.90
CA THR A 62 23.06 -11.28 9.72
C THR A 62 22.20 -10.82 8.53
N PRO A 63 22.64 -11.02 7.27
CA PRO A 63 21.86 -10.64 6.10
C PRO A 63 20.43 -11.22 6.12
N THR A 64 20.27 -12.47 6.52
CA THR A 64 18.97 -13.13 6.64
C THR A 64 18.09 -12.49 7.71
N ALA A 65 18.66 -12.15 8.86
CA ALA A 65 17.91 -11.48 9.93
C ALA A 65 17.48 -10.06 9.51
N ALA A 66 18.34 -9.33 8.82
CA ALA A 66 18.03 -7.99 8.30
C ALA A 66 16.91 -8.03 7.25
N ILE A 67 16.95 -8.99 6.32
CA ILE A 67 15.88 -9.20 5.32
C ILE A 67 14.57 -9.59 6.01
N ALA A 68 14.62 -10.52 6.97
CA ALA A 68 13.45 -10.91 7.73
C ALA A 68 12.82 -9.73 8.51
N ALA A 69 13.65 -8.89 9.13
CA ALA A 69 13.21 -7.67 9.79
C ALA A 69 12.57 -6.69 8.80
N SER A 70 13.18 -6.47 7.63
CA SER A 70 12.61 -5.63 6.57
C SER A 70 11.22 -6.10 6.14
N LEU A 71 11.08 -7.38 5.81
CA LEU A 71 9.80 -7.97 5.45
C LEU A 71 8.78 -7.89 6.60
N GLY A 72 9.25 -8.10 7.83
CA GLY A 72 8.43 -7.97 9.04
C GLY A 72 7.88 -6.55 9.21
N PHE A 73 8.68 -5.51 8.96
CA PHE A 73 8.21 -4.12 8.99
C PHE A 73 7.19 -3.84 7.89
N LEU A 74 7.40 -4.30 6.66
CA LEU A 74 6.47 -4.07 5.55
C LEU A 74 5.12 -4.76 5.79
N ILE A 75 5.14 -6.04 6.17
CA ILE A 75 3.92 -6.82 6.42
C ILE A 75 3.25 -6.38 7.72
N GLY A 76 4.03 -6.21 8.79
CA GLY A 76 3.53 -5.82 10.11
C GLY A 76 2.84 -4.46 10.10
N SER A 77 3.41 -3.49 9.40
CA SER A 77 2.80 -2.15 9.27
C SER A 77 1.44 -2.20 8.58
N TRP A 78 1.31 -2.99 7.53
CA TRP A 78 0.04 -3.17 6.86
C TRP A 78 -0.98 -3.88 7.78
N LEU A 79 -0.58 -4.92 8.50
CA LEU A 79 -1.47 -5.61 9.45
C LEU A 79 -1.94 -4.69 10.57
N ILE A 80 -1.05 -3.84 11.12
CA ILE A 80 -1.40 -2.84 12.14
C ILE A 80 -2.36 -1.81 11.55
N TYR A 81 -2.08 -1.30 10.34
CA TYR A 81 -2.97 -0.38 9.63
C TYR A 81 -4.37 -0.98 9.45
N GLU A 82 -4.46 -2.22 8.97
CA GLU A 82 -5.74 -2.91 8.78
C GLU A 82 -6.49 -3.10 10.12
N ALA A 83 -5.78 -3.45 11.18
CA ALA A 83 -6.35 -3.54 12.52
C ALA A 83 -6.88 -2.18 13.02
N LEU A 84 -6.15 -1.08 12.78
CA LEU A 84 -6.60 0.28 13.10
C LEU A 84 -7.88 0.64 12.33
N CYS A 85 -7.94 0.33 11.03
CA CYS A 85 -9.12 0.60 10.20
C CYS A 85 -10.37 -0.15 10.69
N ARG A 86 -10.20 -1.39 11.16
CA ARG A 86 -11.30 -2.23 11.69
C ARG A 86 -11.69 -1.91 13.13
N SER A 87 -10.85 -1.17 13.86
CA SER A 87 -11.10 -0.80 15.25
C SER A 87 -12.10 0.37 15.38
N LEU A 88 -12.42 0.75 16.62
CA LEU A 88 -13.21 1.95 16.91
C LEU A 88 -12.55 3.24 16.40
N ILE A 89 -11.22 3.24 16.30
CA ILE A 89 -10.43 4.38 15.77
C ILE A 89 -10.77 4.63 14.30
N GLY A 90 -11.00 3.56 13.52
CA GLY A 90 -11.37 3.65 12.10
C GLY A 90 -12.72 4.34 11.84
N ARG A 91 -13.58 4.50 12.85
CA ARG A 91 -14.84 5.23 12.74
C ARG A 91 -14.65 6.76 12.71
N SER A 92 -13.51 7.26 13.13
CA SER A 92 -13.17 8.69 13.18
C SER A 92 -11.98 8.98 12.27
N THR A 93 -12.22 9.64 11.14
CA THR A 93 -11.17 10.00 10.17
C THR A 93 -9.98 10.73 10.81
N PRO A 94 -10.17 11.75 11.67
CA PRO A 94 -9.02 12.42 12.29
C PRO A 94 -8.27 11.51 13.28
N ALA A 95 -8.96 10.65 14.04
CA ALA A 95 -8.31 9.72 14.95
C ALA A 95 -7.48 8.68 14.19
N LEU A 96 -8.01 8.17 13.08
CA LEU A 96 -7.30 7.25 12.20
C LEU A 96 -6.06 7.92 11.58
N ALA A 97 -6.20 9.15 11.08
CA ALA A 97 -5.08 9.90 10.49
C ALA A 97 -3.94 10.11 11.48
N VAL A 98 -4.24 10.51 12.73
CA VAL A 98 -3.25 10.66 13.79
C VAL A 98 -2.60 9.31 14.12
N SER A 99 -3.39 8.24 14.23
CA SER A 99 -2.86 6.91 14.57
C SER A 99 -1.93 6.38 13.48
N VAL A 100 -2.27 6.57 12.20
CA VAL A 100 -1.43 6.18 11.06
C VAL A 100 -0.15 7.04 11.03
N PHE A 101 -0.25 8.33 11.30
CA PHE A 101 0.91 9.20 11.39
C PHE A 101 1.87 8.74 12.50
N LEU A 102 1.34 8.39 13.69
CA LEU A 102 2.14 7.86 14.79
C LEU A 102 2.76 6.49 14.43
N LEU A 103 2.05 5.63 13.72
CA LEU A 103 2.60 4.37 13.22
C LEU A 103 3.80 4.61 12.29
N ILE A 104 3.70 5.57 11.38
CA ILE A 104 4.79 5.93 10.46
C ILE A 104 5.99 6.49 11.25
N LEU A 105 5.77 7.39 12.20
CA LEU A 105 6.83 7.96 13.04
C LEU A 105 7.53 6.88 13.88
N ALA A 106 6.77 6.00 14.53
CA ALA A 106 7.32 4.91 15.32
C ALA A 106 8.13 3.94 14.45
N SER A 107 7.60 3.59 13.27
CA SER A 107 8.31 2.74 12.31
C SER A 107 9.60 3.41 11.82
N ALA A 108 9.56 4.70 11.48
CA ALA A 108 10.73 5.45 11.06
C ALA A 108 11.80 5.46 12.16
N PHE A 109 11.42 5.73 13.40
CA PHE A 109 12.34 5.68 14.54
C PHE A 109 12.97 4.30 14.72
N LEU A 110 12.17 3.23 14.72
CA LEU A 110 12.66 1.87 14.88
C LEU A 110 13.59 1.46 13.72
N LEU A 111 13.25 1.82 12.49
CA LEU A 111 14.06 1.52 11.31
C LEU A 111 15.45 2.19 11.40
N THR A 112 15.55 3.40 11.95
CA THR A 112 16.86 4.07 12.16
C THR A 112 17.70 3.43 13.24
N GLN A 113 17.13 2.63 14.14
CA GLN A 113 17.88 1.88 15.16
C GLN A 113 18.43 0.55 14.63
N ILE A 114 17.89 0.06 13.51
CA ILE A 114 18.16 -1.30 13.02
C ILE A 114 18.95 -1.28 11.71
N PHE A 115 18.61 -0.37 10.79
CA PHE A 115 19.17 -0.32 9.45
C PHE A 115 20.11 0.89 9.25
N SER A 116 20.88 0.85 8.17
CA SER A 116 21.64 2.01 7.70
C SER A 116 20.70 3.19 7.41
N ASP A 117 21.21 4.42 7.53
CA ASP A 117 20.41 5.63 7.34
C ASP A 117 19.65 5.64 6.01
N ARG A 118 20.34 5.27 4.94
CA ARG A 118 19.75 5.18 3.60
C ARG A 118 18.65 4.14 3.52
N ALA A 119 18.88 2.96 4.12
CA ALA A 119 17.89 1.90 4.14
C ALA A 119 16.69 2.27 4.98
N ALA A 120 16.90 2.84 6.17
CA ALA A 120 15.82 3.28 7.05
C ALA A 120 14.91 4.29 6.34
N PHE A 121 15.48 5.30 5.69
CA PHE A 121 14.73 6.31 4.95
C PHE A 121 13.91 5.69 3.81
N LEU A 122 14.51 4.81 3.01
CA LEU A 122 13.84 4.14 1.90
C LEU A 122 12.71 3.23 2.40
N HIS A 123 12.91 2.52 3.51
CA HIS A 123 11.89 1.61 4.07
C HIS A 123 10.67 2.35 4.58
N VAL A 124 10.77 3.60 5.04
CA VAL A 124 9.58 4.41 5.37
C VAL A 124 8.69 4.60 4.14
N GLY A 125 9.29 4.93 2.99
CA GLY A 125 8.55 5.03 1.73
C GLY A 125 7.98 3.69 1.27
N ALA A 126 8.77 2.61 1.36
CA ALA A 126 8.36 1.26 1.00
C ALA A 126 7.20 0.76 1.88
N LEU A 127 7.21 1.09 3.18
CA LEU A 127 6.15 0.79 4.14
C LEU A 127 4.84 1.49 3.74
N ILE A 128 4.88 2.80 3.49
CA ILE A 128 3.71 3.56 3.06
C ILE A 128 3.17 3.00 1.73
N GLY A 129 4.04 2.77 0.75
CA GLY A 129 3.66 2.19 -0.53
C GLY A 129 3.05 0.79 -0.40
N THR A 130 3.56 -0.04 0.52
CA THR A 130 3.02 -1.37 0.79
C THR A 130 1.65 -1.30 1.45
N ILE A 131 1.44 -0.42 2.44
CA ILE A 131 0.13 -0.20 3.06
C ILE A 131 -0.89 0.20 2.00
N MET A 132 -0.56 1.18 1.15
CA MET A 132 -1.46 1.68 0.10
C MET A 132 -1.81 0.57 -0.90
N SER A 133 -0.81 -0.13 -1.42
CA SER A 133 -1.00 -1.17 -2.43
C SER A 133 -1.74 -2.39 -1.87
N ALA A 134 -1.38 -2.85 -0.67
CA ALA A 134 -2.07 -3.95 -0.02
C ALA A 134 -3.55 -3.62 0.22
N ASN A 135 -3.86 -2.39 0.64
CA ASN A 135 -5.25 -1.93 0.80
C ASN A 135 -6.01 -1.96 -0.53
N VAL A 136 -5.39 -1.51 -1.62
CA VAL A 136 -5.99 -1.63 -2.97
C VAL A 136 -6.28 -3.08 -3.33
N PHE A 137 -5.33 -3.99 -3.10
CA PHE A 137 -5.44 -5.39 -3.53
C PHE A 137 -6.43 -6.19 -2.68
N VAL A 138 -6.39 -6.00 -1.36
CA VAL A 138 -7.13 -6.85 -0.42
C VAL A 138 -8.51 -6.29 -0.09
N VAL A 139 -8.68 -4.96 -0.12
CA VAL A 139 -9.92 -4.31 0.31
C VAL A 139 -10.64 -3.66 -0.88
N ILE A 140 -10.00 -2.71 -1.56
CA ILE A 140 -10.68 -1.87 -2.54
C ILE A 140 -11.15 -2.68 -3.74
N ILE A 141 -10.25 -3.44 -4.39
CA ILE A 141 -10.61 -4.20 -5.60
C ILE A 141 -11.69 -5.25 -5.35
N PRO A 142 -11.64 -6.08 -4.28
CA PRO A 142 -12.71 -7.02 -3.99
C PRO A 142 -14.06 -6.35 -3.72
N ASN A 143 -14.07 -5.23 -2.98
CA ASN A 143 -15.29 -4.49 -2.70
C ASN A 143 -15.86 -3.85 -3.97
N GLN A 144 -15.03 -3.23 -4.78
CA GLN A 144 -15.46 -2.63 -6.06
C GLN A 144 -16.04 -3.66 -7.02
N LYS A 145 -15.50 -4.87 -7.06
CA LYS A 145 -16.08 -5.97 -7.87
C LYS A 145 -17.51 -6.30 -7.44
N LYS A 146 -17.80 -6.29 -6.13
CA LYS A 146 -19.17 -6.54 -5.61
C LYS A 146 -20.09 -5.39 -5.97
N VAL A 147 -19.64 -4.13 -5.76
CA VAL A 147 -20.41 -2.94 -6.10
C VAL A 147 -20.78 -2.92 -7.58
N VAL A 148 -19.81 -3.19 -8.47
CA VAL A 148 -20.06 -3.25 -9.92
C VAL A 148 -21.03 -4.37 -10.28
N ALA A 149 -20.90 -5.56 -9.68
CA ALA A 149 -21.82 -6.67 -9.92
C ALA A 149 -23.27 -6.33 -9.50
N ASP A 150 -23.45 -5.65 -8.36
CA ASP A 150 -24.76 -5.19 -7.91
C ASP A 150 -25.35 -4.15 -8.88
N LEU A 151 -24.53 -3.19 -9.34
CA LEU A 151 -24.97 -2.15 -10.30
C LEU A 151 -25.40 -2.78 -11.64
N VAL A 152 -24.61 -3.73 -12.17
CA VAL A 152 -24.96 -4.43 -13.42
C VAL A 152 -26.23 -5.25 -13.27
N ALA A 153 -26.50 -5.79 -12.07
CA ALA A 153 -27.74 -6.50 -11.76
C ALA A 153 -28.93 -5.57 -11.43
N ASN A 154 -28.78 -4.24 -11.62
CA ASN A 154 -29.77 -3.21 -11.23
C ASN A 154 -30.18 -3.27 -9.74
N LYS A 155 -29.25 -3.68 -8.88
CA LYS A 155 -29.42 -3.68 -7.42
C LYS A 155 -28.71 -2.47 -6.81
N THR A 156 -29.25 -1.96 -5.72
CA THR A 156 -28.58 -0.91 -4.94
C THR A 156 -27.37 -1.53 -4.23
N PRO A 157 -26.14 -1.04 -4.49
CA PRO A 157 -24.95 -1.56 -3.82
C PRO A 157 -25.00 -1.34 -2.31
N ASN A 158 -24.35 -2.23 -1.57
CA ASN A 158 -24.19 -2.05 -0.12
C ASN A 158 -23.30 -0.82 0.17
N PRO A 159 -23.82 0.22 0.89
CA PRO A 159 -23.06 1.43 1.19
C PRO A 159 -21.76 1.20 1.99
N ALA A 160 -21.68 0.08 2.72
CA ALA A 160 -20.50 -0.28 3.51
C ALA A 160 -19.30 -0.77 2.65
N LEU A 161 -19.49 -0.93 1.35
CA LEU A 161 -18.45 -1.38 0.41
C LEU A 161 -17.81 -0.22 -0.37
N GLY A 162 -18.31 1.00 -0.20
CA GLY A 162 -17.84 2.21 -0.91
C GLY A 162 -16.87 3.07 -0.12
#